data_2be46c6207d5c14a835cdf67594c3bad
#
_entry.id   2be46c6207d5c14a835cdf67594c3bad
#
_cell.length_a   1.000
_cell.length_b   1.000
_cell.length_c   1.000
_cell.angle_alpha   90.00
_cell.angle_beta   90.00
_cell.angle_gamma   90.00
#
_symmetry.space_group_name_H-M   'P 1'
#
loop_
_entity.id
_entity.type
_entity.pdbx_description
1 polymer ?
#
loop_
_entity_poly.entity_id
_entity_poly.type
_entity_poly.pdbx_seq_one_letter_code
_entity_poly.pdbx_strand_id
1 'polypeptide(L)'
;MRNRRSSGLGFIENPPYRRRPSADSTGPSAIAAFGIVNSVIILVGTAFGAAAHYYAVGGGVAPGGDQAATVQMLAALDGFAWSVGDLFFGLWLIPMGFAVAKSGYFHRGTILKWILVAGGVGYILTAFVSYGFADAPELLVENLTIFADVGELWIILALIVVGVREGAEEQEAARRGATA
;
A
#
# COMPACT_ATOMS: atom_id res chain seq x y z
N MET A 1 -76.07 14.17 22.32
CA MET A 1 -74.98 14.75 21.53
C MET A 1 -73.68 14.14 21.97
N ARG A 2 -73.12 13.24 21.14
CA ARG A 2 -71.92 12.42 21.43
C ARG A 2 -70.81 12.79 20.43
N ASN A 3 -69.86 13.53 20.89
CA ASN A 3 -68.74 14.04 20.08
C ASN A 3 -67.70 12.95 19.92
N ARG A 4 -67.55 12.34 18.72
CA ARG A 4 -66.47 11.42 18.39
C ARG A 4 -65.26 12.22 18.00
N ARG A 5 -64.20 12.19 18.85
CA ARG A 5 -62.85 12.60 18.46
C ARG A 5 -62.24 11.48 17.61
N SER A 6 -62.04 11.74 16.35
CA SER A 6 -61.26 10.92 15.46
C SER A 6 -59.78 11.12 15.80
N SER A 7 -59.16 10.10 16.39
CA SER A 7 -57.71 10.00 16.57
C SER A 7 -57.05 9.78 15.21
N GLY A 8 -56.51 10.83 14.62
CA GLY A 8 -55.65 10.70 13.44
C GLY A 8 -54.32 10.07 13.87
N LEU A 9 -54.19 8.78 13.50
CA LEU A 9 -52.87 8.13 13.50
C LEU A 9 -52.05 8.76 12.36
N GLY A 10 -51.18 9.70 12.75
CA GLY A 10 -50.15 10.24 11.86
C GLY A 10 -49.23 9.09 11.43
N PHE A 11 -49.38 8.66 10.19
CA PHE A 11 -48.34 7.84 9.54
C PHE A 11 -47.05 8.66 9.52
N ILE A 12 -46.10 8.25 10.31
CA ILE A 12 -44.72 8.76 10.22
C ILE A 12 -44.18 8.16 8.92
N GLU A 13 -44.26 8.92 7.83
CA GLU A 13 -43.60 8.63 6.59
C GLU A 13 -42.10 8.67 6.88
N ASN A 14 -41.48 7.49 7.01
CA ASN A 14 -40.02 7.40 7.06
C ASN A 14 -39.49 8.04 5.79
N PRO A 15 -38.60 9.04 5.88
CA PRO A 15 -38.01 9.62 4.69
C PRO A 15 -37.32 8.51 3.88
N PRO A 16 -37.44 8.53 2.54
CA PRO A 16 -36.87 7.49 1.70
C PRO A 16 -35.40 7.38 2.04
N TYR A 17 -35.00 6.18 2.49
CA TYR A 17 -33.61 5.84 2.81
C TYR A 17 -32.79 6.17 1.57
N ARG A 18 -32.13 7.33 1.58
CA ARG A 18 -31.21 7.77 0.53
C ARG A 18 -30.13 6.72 0.48
N ARG A 19 -30.23 5.76 -0.44
CA ARG A 19 -29.11 4.85 -0.75
C ARG A 19 -27.89 5.73 -0.96
N ARG A 20 -26.96 5.70 -0.01
CA ARG A 20 -25.64 6.26 -0.25
C ARG A 20 -25.16 5.58 -1.54
N PRO A 21 -24.66 6.33 -2.53
CA PRO A 21 -23.99 5.72 -3.67
C PRO A 21 -23.02 4.72 -3.10
N SER A 22 -23.08 3.46 -3.58
CA SER A 22 -22.10 2.44 -3.20
C SER A 22 -20.72 3.08 -3.41
N ALA A 23 -20.00 3.33 -2.31
CA ALA A 23 -18.64 3.84 -2.39
C ALA A 23 -17.92 2.89 -3.34
N ASP A 24 -17.29 3.46 -4.37
CA ASP A 24 -16.60 2.71 -5.39
C ASP A 24 -15.52 1.86 -4.68
N SER A 25 -15.84 0.61 -4.39
CA SER A 25 -15.04 -0.30 -3.56
C SER A 25 -13.82 -0.83 -4.33
N THR A 26 -13.73 -0.52 -5.61
CA THR A 26 -12.68 -1.02 -6.51
C THR A 26 -11.29 -0.54 -6.08
N GLY A 27 -11.17 0.73 -5.71
CA GLY A 27 -9.88 1.30 -5.30
C GLY A 27 -9.31 0.66 -4.02
N PRO A 28 -10.05 0.64 -2.89
CA PRO A 28 -9.59 -0.01 -1.66
C PRO A 28 -9.28 -1.50 -1.84
N SER A 29 -10.08 -2.22 -2.63
CA SER A 29 -9.86 -3.64 -2.91
C SER A 29 -8.59 -3.88 -3.72
N ALA A 30 -8.30 -3.04 -4.71
CA ALA A 30 -7.06 -3.11 -5.48
C ALA A 30 -5.83 -2.84 -4.63
N ILE A 31 -5.87 -1.81 -3.76
CA ILE A 31 -4.79 -1.50 -2.82
C ILE A 31 -4.52 -2.71 -1.91
N ALA A 32 -5.56 -3.30 -1.32
CA ALA A 32 -5.42 -4.46 -0.45
C ALA A 32 -4.86 -5.68 -1.22
N ALA A 33 -5.40 -5.98 -2.39
CA ALA A 33 -4.99 -7.15 -3.18
C ALA A 33 -3.52 -7.03 -3.60
N PHE A 34 -3.12 -5.94 -4.22
CA PHE A 34 -1.73 -5.76 -4.67
C PHE A 34 -0.76 -5.65 -3.50
N GLY A 35 -1.13 -5.00 -2.40
CA GLY A 35 -0.32 -4.91 -1.20
C GLY A 35 -0.07 -6.27 -0.55
N ILE A 36 -1.09 -7.15 -0.47
CA ILE A 36 -0.94 -8.51 0.06
C ILE A 36 -0.02 -9.32 -0.85
N VAL A 37 -0.25 -9.31 -2.16
CA VAL A 37 0.59 -10.06 -3.12
C VAL A 37 2.04 -9.60 -3.01
N ASN A 38 2.28 -8.29 -3.00
CA ASN A 38 3.62 -7.74 -2.84
C ASN A 38 4.29 -8.19 -1.54
N SER A 39 3.56 -8.13 -0.41
CA SER A 39 4.08 -8.56 0.89
C SER A 39 4.49 -10.04 0.90
N VAL A 40 3.69 -10.90 0.26
CA VAL A 40 4.02 -12.33 0.13
C VAL A 40 5.28 -12.53 -0.72
N ILE A 41 5.40 -11.82 -1.83
CA ILE A 41 6.57 -11.93 -2.72
C ILE A 41 7.84 -11.48 -1.98
N ILE A 42 7.80 -10.37 -1.25
CA ILE A 42 8.92 -9.88 -0.45
C ILE A 42 9.31 -10.89 0.63
N LEU A 43 8.36 -11.50 1.31
CA LEU A 43 8.63 -12.53 2.32
C LEU A 43 9.33 -13.76 1.70
N VAL A 44 8.90 -14.19 0.52
CA VAL A 44 9.52 -15.31 -0.21
C VAL A 44 10.94 -14.94 -0.64
N GLY A 45 11.15 -13.76 -1.21
CA GLY A 45 12.49 -13.25 -1.56
C GLY A 45 13.40 -13.21 -0.34
N THR A 46 12.94 -12.58 0.74
CA THR A 46 13.72 -12.53 2.00
C THR A 46 14.09 -13.91 2.53
N ALA A 47 13.22 -14.93 2.36
CA ALA A 47 13.54 -16.30 2.76
C ALA A 47 14.68 -16.89 1.91
N PHE A 48 14.71 -16.62 0.60
CA PHE A 48 15.82 -17.02 -0.27
C PHE A 48 17.12 -16.28 0.09
N GLY A 49 17.07 -14.97 0.31
CA GLY A 49 18.22 -14.18 0.75
C GLY A 49 18.77 -14.65 2.10
N ALA A 50 17.91 -14.95 3.05
CA ALA A 50 18.29 -15.49 4.36
C ALA A 50 18.95 -16.89 4.22
N ALA A 51 18.42 -17.76 3.35
CA ALA A 51 19.00 -19.06 3.07
C ALA A 51 20.37 -18.92 2.37
N ALA A 52 20.50 -18.01 1.40
CA ALA A 52 21.78 -17.71 0.77
C ALA A 52 22.83 -17.28 1.79
N HIS A 53 22.46 -16.35 2.68
CA HIS A 53 23.33 -15.91 3.76
C HIS A 53 23.71 -17.06 4.70
N TYR A 54 22.76 -17.88 5.14
CA TYR A 54 22.98 -19.03 6.01
C TYR A 54 24.05 -19.97 5.45
N TYR A 55 23.95 -20.33 4.17
CA TYR A 55 24.95 -21.17 3.52
C TYR A 55 26.27 -20.42 3.30
N ALA A 56 26.27 -19.15 2.97
CA ALA A 56 27.48 -18.36 2.75
C ALA A 56 28.37 -18.28 4.00
N VAL A 57 27.78 -18.23 5.20
CA VAL A 57 28.53 -18.20 6.47
C VAL A 57 28.85 -19.58 7.06
N GLY A 58 28.60 -20.65 6.31
CA GLY A 58 28.90 -22.01 6.74
C GLY A 58 27.88 -22.61 7.73
N GLY A 59 26.65 -22.14 7.73
CA GLY A 59 25.57 -22.59 8.62
C GLY A 59 25.10 -24.04 8.37
N GLY A 60 25.53 -24.66 7.26
CA GLY A 60 25.20 -26.05 6.92
C GLY A 60 25.90 -26.53 5.68
N VAL A 61 25.69 -27.82 5.35
CA VAL A 61 26.17 -28.41 4.10
C VAL A 61 25.15 -28.14 3.01
N ALA A 62 25.60 -27.51 1.91
CA ALA A 62 24.74 -27.22 0.77
C ALA A 62 24.19 -28.49 0.11
N PRO A 63 22.93 -28.49 -0.33
CA PRO A 63 22.37 -29.57 -1.14
C PRO A 63 23.26 -29.84 -2.37
N GLY A 64 23.65 -31.10 -2.59
CA GLY A 64 24.55 -31.47 -3.69
C GLY A 64 26.04 -31.18 -3.46
N GLY A 65 26.41 -30.64 -2.31
CA GLY A 65 27.82 -30.43 -1.89
C GLY A 65 28.50 -29.18 -2.47
N ASP A 66 27.87 -28.48 -3.42
CA ASP A 66 28.40 -27.23 -4.00
C ASP A 66 27.83 -26.00 -3.26
N GLN A 67 28.60 -25.51 -2.31
CA GLN A 67 28.24 -24.34 -1.51
C GLN A 67 28.10 -23.07 -2.36
N ALA A 68 29.05 -22.82 -3.25
CA ALA A 68 29.05 -21.62 -4.06
C ALA A 68 27.86 -21.57 -5.02
N ALA A 69 27.60 -22.65 -5.74
CA ALA A 69 26.46 -22.73 -6.64
C ALA A 69 25.12 -22.60 -5.90
N THR A 70 25.00 -23.19 -4.70
CA THR A 70 23.80 -23.06 -3.88
C THR A 70 23.56 -21.61 -3.45
N VAL A 71 24.59 -20.91 -2.98
CA VAL A 71 24.51 -19.49 -2.58
C VAL A 71 24.12 -18.62 -3.77
N GLN A 72 24.77 -18.80 -4.93
CA GLN A 72 24.45 -18.04 -6.15
C GLN A 72 23.02 -18.27 -6.63
N MET A 73 22.54 -19.50 -6.62
CA MET A 73 21.16 -19.82 -7.00
C MET A 73 20.14 -19.15 -6.07
N LEU A 74 20.35 -19.23 -4.75
CA LEU A 74 19.45 -18.62 -3.79
C LEU A 74 19.46 -17.09 -3.88
N ALA A 75 20.62 -16.47 -4.09
CA ALA A 75 20.74 -15.04 -4.30
C ALA A 75 20.05 -14.59 -5.60
N ALA A 76 20.14 -15.40 -6.67
CA ALA A 76 19.41 -15.13 -7.89
C ALA A 76 17.89 -15.22 -7.71
N LEU A 77 17.41 -16.23 -6.97
CA LEU A 77 15.98 -16.36 -6.63
C LEU A 77 15.46 -15.18 -5.79
N ASP A 78 16.26 -14.71 -4.84
CA ASP A 78 15.98 -13.48 -4.09
C ASP A 78 15.84 -12.28 -5.04
N GLY A 79 16.81 -12.05 -5.91
CA GLY A 79 16.77 -10.96 -6.90
C GLY A 79 15.55 -11.03 -7.83
N PHE A 80 15.19 -12.22 -8.32
CA PHE A 80 13.98 -12.39 -9.13
C PHE A 80 12.70 -12.11 -8.34
N ALA A 81 12.62 -12.51 -7.07
CA ALA A 81 11.48 -12.21 -6.22
C ALA A 81 11.32 -10.69 -6.03
N TRP A 82 12.41 -9.96 -5.78
CA TRP A 82 12.38 -8.50 -5.71
C TRP A 82 11.91 -7.85 -7.01
N SER A 83 12.41 -8.28 -8.17
CA SER A 83 11.98 -7.73 -9.46
C SER A 83 10.49 -7.99 -9.76
N VAL A 84 9.95 -9.15 -9.34
CA VAL A 84 8.50 -9.42 -9.43
C VAL A 84 7.75 -8.53 -8.40
N GLY A 85 8.33 -8.32 -7.23
CA GLY A 85 7.80 -7.43 -6.21
C GLY A 85 7.63 -6.01 -6.74
N ASP A 86 8.59 -5.48 -7.46
CA ASP A 86 8.53 -4.13 -8.06
C ASP A 86 7.28 -3.94 -8.94
N LEU A 87 6.89 -4.94 -9.72
CA LEU A 87 5.68 -4.89 -10.53
C LEU A 87 4.42 -4.70 -9.64
N PHE A 88 4.27 -5.53 -8.61
CA PHE A 88 3.10 -5.47 -7.72
C PHE A 88 3.14 -4.23 -6.84
N PHE A 89 4.31 -3.76 -6.48
CA PHE A 89 4.50 -2.53 -5.73
C PHE A 89 4.07 -1.32 -6.56
N GLY A 90 4.46 -1.27 -7.82
CA GLY A 90 3.99 -0.25 -8.75
C GLY A 90 2.48 -0.27 -8.95
N LEU A 91 1.89 -1.46 -9.12
CA LEU A 91 0.44 -1.64 -9.21
C LEU A 91 -0.30 -1.22 -7.94
N TRP A 92 0.32 -1.34 -6.77
CA TRP A 92 -0.22 -0.88 -5.49
C TRP A 92 -0.15 0.65 -5.33
N LEU A 93 0.95 1.28 -5.75
CA LEU A 93 1.16 2.73 -5.62
C LEU A 93 0.17 3.55 -6.45
N ILE A 94 -0.21 3.09 -7.64
CA ILE A 94 -1.13 3.82 -8.52
C ILE A 94 -2.50 4.04 -7.85
N PRO A 95 -3.26 3.02 -7.41
CA PRO A 95 -4.53 3.23 -6.73
C PRO A 95 -4.35 3.94 -5.38
N MET A 96 -3.23 3.76 -4.68
CA MET A 96 -2.89 4.49 -3.46
C MET A 96 -2.80 5.99 -3.72
N GLY A 97 -2.16 6.42 -4.79
CA GLY A 97 -2.09 7.83 -5.18
C GLY A 97 -3.48 8.46 -5.38
N PHE A 98 -4.41 7.74 -6.02
CA PHE A 98 -5.80 8.20 -6.17
C PHE A 98 -6.55 8.23 -4.84
N ALA A 99 -6.34 7.26 -3.95
CA ALA A 99 -6.94 7.24 -2.63
C ALA A 99 -6.47 8.42 -1.76
N VAL A 100 -5.18 8.72 -1.78
CA VAL A 100 -4.58 9.87 -1.10
C VAL A 100 -5.21 11.19 -1.54
N ALA A 101 -5.41 11.39 -2.85
CA ALA A 101 -6.03 12.62 -3.36
C ALA A 101 -7.51 12.76 -2.95
N LYS A 102 -8.24 11.62 -2.84
CA LYS A 102 -9.66 11.60 -2.46
C LYS A 102 -9.88 11.72 -0.95
N SER A 103 -8.91 11.35 -0.13
CA SER A 103 -9.06 11.31 1.33
C SER A 103 -9.23 12.68 1.96
N GLY A 104 -8.66 13.74 1.37
CA GLY A 104 -8.63 15.08 1.94
C GLY A 104 -7.68 15.27 3.14
N TYR A 105 -7.09 14.19 3.66
CA TYR A 105 -6.20 14.25 4.81
C TYR A 105 -4.84 14.91 4.51
N PHE A 106 -4.38 14.83 3.28
CA PHE A 106 -3.04 15.25 2.91
C PHE A 106 -3.05 16.67 2.35
N HIS A 107 -2.32 17.57 3.00
CA HIS A 107 -2.03 18.86 2.40
C HIS A 107 -1.31 18.66 1.06
N ARG A 108 -1.82 19.24 -0.03
CA ARG A 108 -1.35 19.01 -1.41
C ARG A 108 -1.47 17.54 -1.89
N GLY A 109 -2.52 16.84 -1.49
CA GLY A 109 -2.79 15.45 -1.90
C GLY A 109 -2.77 15.22 -3.40
N THR A 110 -3.06 16.25 -4.22
CA THR A 110 -2.95 16.18 -5.69
C THR A 110 -1.50 16.05 -6.16
N ILE A 111 -0.56 16.74 -5.52
CA ILE A 111 0.88 16.62 -5.86
C ILE A 111 1.37 15.24 -5.47
N LEU A 112 1.07 14.81 -4.24
CA LEU A 112 1.43 13.48 -3.75
C LEU A 112 0.85 12.37 -4.63
N LYS A 113 -0.40 12.50 -5.11
CA LYS A 113 -0.99 11.57 -6.07
C LYS A 113 -0.09 11.38 -7.29
N TRP A 114 0.33 12.48 -7.92
CA TRP A 114 1.13 12.38 -9.13
C TRP A 114 2.53 11.82 -8.89
N ILE A 115 3.14 12.12 -7.75
CA ILE A 115 4.41 11.52 -7.32
C ILE A 115 4.26 10.01 -7.18
N LEU A 116 3.21 9.52 -6.50
CA LEU A 116 2.95 8.10 -6.30
C LEU A 116 2.61 7.38 -7.62
N VAL A 117 1.83 8.01 -8.48
CA VAL A 117 1.50 7.44 -9.80
C VAL A 117 2.77 7.36 -10.67
N ALA A 118 3.59 8.41 -10.69
CA ALA A 118 4.86 8.39 -11.43
C ALA A 118 5.82 7.32 -10.87
N GLY A 119 5.93 7.20 -9.54
CA GLY A 119 6.70 6.15 -8.89
C GLY A 119 6.18 4.75 -9.20
N GLY A 120 4.87 4.55 -9.16
CA GLY A 120 4.25 3.28 -9.53
C GLY A 120 4.52 2.87 -10.97
N VAL A 121 4.44 3.83 -11.90
CA VAL A 121 4.84 3.58 -13.30
C VAL A 121 6.34 3.28 -13.40
N GLY A 122 7.18 3.98 -12.63
CA GLY A 122 8.61 3.72 -12.55
C GLY A 122 8.92 2.28 -12.14
N TYR A 123 8.33 1.78 -11.06
CA TYR A 123 8.49 0.39 -10.61
C TYR A 123 8.03 -0.63 -11.66
N ILE A 124 6.88 -0.40 -12.30
CA ILE A 124 6.42 -1.27 -13.38
C ILE A 124 7.43 -1.30 -14.54
N LEU A 125 7.94 -0.14 -14.95
CA LEU A 125 8.96 -0.05 -16.00
C LEU A 125 10.26 -0.73 -15.58
N THR A 126 10.71 -0.55 -14.34
CA THR A 126 11.88 -1.22 -13.77
C THR A 126 11.75 -2.73 -13.88
N ALA A 127 10.61 -3.31 -13.49
CA ALA A 127 10.36 -4.74 -13.62
C ALA A 127 10.49 -5.22 -15.07
N PHE A 128 9.91 -4.51 -16.04
CA PHE A 128 10.01 -4.89 -17.45
C PHE A 128 11.41 -4.68 -18.03
N VAL A 129 12.11 -3.60 -17.67
CA VAL A 129 13.46 -3.33 -18.14
C VAL A 129 14.44 -4.35 -17.60
N SER A 130 14.33 -4.74 -16.33
CA SER A 130 15.20 -5.76 -15.72
C SER A 130 15.04 -7.15 -16.37
N TYR A 131 13.85 -7.48 -16.87
CA TYR A 131 13.64 -8.76 -17.57
C TYR A 131 13.90 -8.69 -19.08
N GLY A 132 13.64 -7.55 -19.71
CA GLY A 132 13.70 -7.40 -21.16
C GLY A 132 15.07 -7.01 -21.70
N PHE A 133 15.89 -6.37 -20.90
CA PHE A 133 17.17 -5.79 -21.31
C PHE A 133 18.27 -6.14 -20.30
N ALA A 134 18.99 -7.23 -20.57
CA ALA A 134 20.08 -7.70 -19.69
C ALA A 134 21.20 -6.67 -19.50
N ASP A 135 21.39 -5.75 -20.46
CA ASP A 135 22.40 -4.70 -20.45
C ASP A 135 21.82 -3.30 -20.16
N ALA A 136 20.64 -3.22 -19.51
CA ALA A 136 20.05 -1.93 -19.15
C ALA A 136 21.01 -1.17 -18.23
N PRO A 137 21.28 0.13 -18.49
CA PRO A 137 22.12 0.93 -17.62
C PRO A 137 21.53 0.99 -16.22
N GLU A 138 22.32 0.65 -15.18
CA GLU A 138 21.93 0.65 -13.78
C GLU A 138 21.33 2.02 -13.36
N LEU A 139 21.97 3.11 -13.80
CA LEU A 139 21.47 4.47 -13.58
C LEU A 139 20.02 4.69 -14.11
N LEU A 140 19.63 4.02 -15.19
CA LEU A 140 18.27 4.12 -15.71
C LEU A 140 17.28 3.44 -14.74
N VAL A 141 17.62 2.24 -14.29
CA VAL A 141 16.78 1.44 -13.39
C VAL A 141 16.60 2.16 -12.05
N GLU A 142 17.70 2.63 -11.45
CA GLU A 142 17.68 3.38 -10.18
C GLU A 142 16.86 4.67 -10.26
N ASN A 143 16.99 5.44 -11.36
CA ASN A 143 16.25 6.70 -11.49
C ASN A 143 14.74 6.51 -11.72
N LEU A 144 14.31 5.35 -12.22
CA LEU A 144 12.87 5.08 -12.42
C LEU A 144 12.10 4.99 -11.10
N THR A 145 12.73 4.60 -10.00
CA THR A 145 12.09 4.42 -8.69
C THR A 145 12.14 5.65 -7.78
N ILE A 146 12.93 6.65 -8.12
CA ILE A 146 13.17 7.84 -7.26
C ILE A 146 11.88 8.56 -6.85
N PHE A 147 10.89 8.64 -7.75
CA PHE A 147 9.61 9.27 -7.43
C PHE A 147 8.80 8.45 -6.42
N ALA A 148 8.95 7.13 -6.43
CA ALA A 148 8.31 6.25 -5.46
C ALA A 148 8.91 6.46 -4.08
N ASP A 149 10.23 6.45 -3.95
CA ASP A 149 10.94 6.63 -2.69
C ASP A 149 10.54 7.95 -2.02
N VAL A 150 10.49 9.04 -2.80
CA VAL A 150 10.03 10.37 -2.33
C VAL A 150 8.56 10.32 -1.90
N GLY A 151 7.70 9.66 -2.68
CA GLY A 151 6.27 9.55 -2.39
C GLY A 151 5.98 8.76 -1.12
N GLU A 152 6.68 7.65 -0.94
CA GLU A 152 6.56 6.79 0.25
C GLU A 152 7.04 7.49 1.51
N LEU A 153 8.21 8.15 1.46
CA LEU A 153 8.69 8.93 2.59
C LEU A 153 7.70 10.03 2.96
N TRP A 154 7.11 10.70 1.97
CA TRP A 154 6.08 11.72 2.20
C TRP A 154 4.85 11.14 2.87
N ILE A 155 4.31 9.99 2.40
CA ILE A 155 3.15 9.33 3.02
C ILE A 155 3.47 8.96 4.47
N ILE A 156 4.62 8.32 4.73
CA ILE A 156 5.01 7.90 6.07
C ILE A 156 5.06 9.10 7.02
N LEU A 157 5.75 10.17 6.63
CA LEU A 157 5.85 11.39 7.44
C LEU A 157 4.48 12.05 7.66
N ALA A 158 3.65 12.10 6.62
CA ALA A 158 2.32 12.68 6.72
C ALA A 158 1.41 11.87 7.64
N LEU A 159 1.45 10.54 7.59
CA LEU A 159 0.68 9.68 8.49
C LEU A 159 1.12 9.80 9.94
N ILE A 160 2.43 9.92 10.19
CA ILE A 160 2.94 10.16 11.55
C ILE A 160 2.41 11.49 12.10
N VAL A 161 2.44 12.55 11.29
CA VAL A 161 2.02 13.89 11.74
C VAL A 161 0.51 13.98 11.90
N VAL A 162 -0.26 13.48 10.93
CA VAL A 162 -1.73 13.56 10.94
C VAL A 162 -2.30 12.61 11.99
N GLY A 163 -1.82 11.37 12.06
CA GLY A 163 -2.30 10.40 13.05
C GLY A 163 -2.07 10.85 14.50
N VAL A 164 -0.96 11.55 14.78
CA VAL A 164 -0.71 12.13 16.11
C VAL A 164 -1.71 13.27 16.42
N ARG A 165 -2.09 14.06 15.41
CA ARG A 165 -3.06 15.16 15.61
C ARG A 165 -4.45 14.64 15.92
N GLU A 166 -4.97 13.68 15.19
CA GLU A 166 -6.30 13.08 15.41
C GLU A 166 -6.38 12.44 16.80
N GLY A 167 -5.37 11.66 17.20
CA GLY A 167 -5.32 11.07 18.53
C GLY A 167 -5.27 12.11 19.67
N ALA A 168 -4.63 13.25 19.47
CA ALA A 168 -4.60 14.33 20.45
C ALA A 168 -5.95 15.03 20.57
N GLU A 169 -6.64 15.29 19.46
CA GLU A 169 -7.98 15.90 19.45
C GLU A 169 -9.04 15.00 20.07
N GLU A 170 -9.01 13.70 19.79
CA GLU A 170 -9.92 12.72 20.42
C GLU A 170 -9.69 12.61 21.93
N GLN A 171 -8.44 12.60 22.38
CA GLN A 171 -8.12 12.59 23.81
C GLN A 171 -8.55 13.88 24.52
N GLU A 172 -8.40 15.01 23.87
CA GLU A 172 -8.84 16.29 24.42
C GLU A 172 -10.37 16.39 24.47
N ALA A 173 -11.08 15.90 23.44
CA ALA A 173 -12.53 15.81 23.41
C ALA A 173 -13.06 14.88 24.53
N ALA A 174 -12.42 13.72 24.71
CA ALA A 174 -12.75 12.78 25.78
C ALA A 174 -12.53 13.38 27.18
N ARG A 175 -11.45 14.14 27.39
CA ARG A 175 -11.19 14.84 28.66
C ARG A 175 -12.23 15.92 28.93
N ARG A 176 -12.62 16.70 27.93
CA ARG A 176 -13.67 17.74 28.08
C ARG A 176 -15.04 17.13 28.39
N GLY A 177 -15.38 16.00 27.78
CA GLY A 177 -16.62 15.27 28.05
C GLY A 177 -16.67 14.61 29.44
N ALA A 178 -15.53 14.28 30.02
CA ALA A 178 -15.44 13.69 31.37
C ALA A 178 -15.51 14.74 32.51
N THR A 179 -15.37 16.03 32.19
CA THR A 179 -15.42 17.16 33.15
C THR A 179 -16.73 17.94 33.12
N ALA A 180 -17.69 17.55 32.28
CA ALA A 180 -19.04 18.11 32.17
C ALA A 180 -20.09 17.18 32.76
#